data_b5a3eaa0537bf015b24955e5674032aa
#
_entry.id   b5a3eaa0537bf015b24955e5674032aa
#
_cell.length_a   1.000
_cell.length_b   1.000
_cell.length_c   1.000
_cell.angle_alpha   90.00
_cell.angle_beta   90.00
_cell.angle_gamma   90.00
#
_symmetry.space_group_name_H-M   'P 1'
#
loop_
_entity.id
_entity.type
_entity.pdbx_description
1 polymer ?
#
loop_
_entity_poly.entity_id
_entity_poly.type
_entity_poly.pdbx_seq_one_letter_code
_entity_poly.pdbx_strand_id
1 'polypeptide(L)'
;MVLPDVNVLVHAHNSDSGVHEAARDWWDSCLSGSEGLGLAWATLLGFVRITTNRKIVARPLAVGDVMARIQSWLNLPHVHIARPSDTHLVRLRAELERLGTAGNLTTDAHLAVLAMERGYVLYSTDTDFARFSGLRWVNPCQG
;
A
#
# COMPACT_ATOMS: atom_id res chain seq x y z
N MET A 1 8.69 0.08 -10.64
CA MET A 1 8.26 0.99 -9.56
C MET A 1 7.48 0.21 -8.52
N VAL A 2 7.55 0.64 -7.28
CA VAL A 2 6.94 -0.01 -6.13
C VAL A 2 5.64 0.71 -5.74
N LEU A 3 4.59 -0.05 -5.45
CA LEU A 3 3.33 0.47 -4.89
C LEU A 3 2.97 -0.36 -3.64
N PRO A 4 3.14 0.18 -2.44
CA PRO A 4 2.80 -0.55 -1.23
C PRO A 4 1.30 -0.51 -0.94
N ASP A 5 0.76 -1.61 -0.45
CA ASP A 5 -0.53 -1.64 0.23
C ASP A 5 -0.36 -1.18 1.68
N VAL A 6 -1.46 -0.78 2.31
CA VAL A 6 -1.44 -0.25 3.68
C VAL A 6 -0.90 -1.26 4.69
N ASN A 7 -1.19 -2.55 4.53
CA ASN A 7 -0.81 -3.56 5.53
C ASN A 7 0.71 -3.69 5.69
N VAL A 8 1.49 -3.63 4.61
CA VAL A 8 2.95 -3.71 4.73
C VAL A 8 3.53 -2.49 5.46
N LEU A 9 2.93 -1.31 5.28
CA LEU A 9 3.32 -0.11 6.01
C LEU A 9 2.97 -0.19 7.49
N VAL A 10 1.79 -0.71 7.81
CA VAL A 10 1.37 -0.92 9.21
C VAL A 10 2.29 -1.94 9.88
N HIS A 11 2.58 -3.07 9.24
CA HIS A 11 3.52 -4.06 9.79
C HIS A 11 4.91 -3.47 10.02
N ALA A 12 5.37 -2.62 9.11
CA ALA A 12 6.69 -1.96 9.24
C ALA A 12 6.77 -1.01 10.44
N HIS A 13 5.63 -0.53 10.95
CA HIS A 13 5.55 0.44 12.04
C HIS A 13 4.95 -0.13 13.32
N ASN A 14 4.56 -1.41 13.33
CA ASN A 14 3.95 -2.07 14.48
C ASN A 14 4.86 -3.18 15.00
N SER A 15 5.59 -2.92 16.08
CA SER A 15 6.52 -3.88 16.69
C SER A 15 5.83 -5.12 17.24
N ASP A 16 4.52 -5.10 17.43
CA ASP A 16 3.74 -6.26 17.87
C ASP A 16 3.38 -7.20 16.71
N SER A 17 3.62 -6.78 15.47
CA SER A 17 3.39 -7.64 14.29
C SER A 17 4.42 -8.76 14.22
N GLY A 18 3.95 -9.97 13.91
CA GLY A 18 4.83 -11.14 13.71
C GLY A 18 5.75 -11.03 12.50
N VAL A 19 5.49 -10.10 11.58
CA VAL A 19 6.30 -9.84 10.38
C VAL A 19 6.93 -8.45 10.41
N HIS A 20 6.99 -7.82 11.58
CA HIS A 20 7.49 -6.46 11.73
C HIS A 20 8.90 -6.27 11.15
N GLU A 21 9.84 -7.13 11.52
CA GLU A 21 11.23 -6.99 11.06
C GLU A 21 11.35 -7.10 9.55
N ALA A 22 10.70 -8.09 8.94
CA ALA A 22 10.73 -8.27 7.50
C ALA A 22 10.11 -7.07 6.78
N ALA A 23 8.97 -6.58 7.26
CA ALA A 23 8.29 -5.43 6.68
C ALA A 23 9.12 -4.15 6.84
N ARG A 24 9.68 -3.92 8.02
CA ARG A 24 10.54 -2.76 8.29
C ARG A 24 11.78 -2.78 7.39
N ASP A 25 12.48 -3.90 7.31
CA ASP A 25 13.70 -4.01 6.51
C ASP A 25 13.40 -3.77 5.03
N TRP A 26 12.31 -4.31 4.53
CA TRP A 26 11.85 -4.05 3.18
C TRP A 26 11.53 -2.57 2.96
N TRP A 27 10.77 -1.96 3.88
CA TRP A 27 10.39 -0.55 3.78
C TRP A 27 11.61 0.37 3.82
N ASP A 28 12.54 0.11 4.75
CA ASP A 28 13.79 0.87 4.83
C ASP A 28 14.60 0.76 3.53
N SER A 29 14.61 -0.41 2.89
CA SER A 29 15.24 -0.60 1.58
C SER A 29 14.56 0.24 0.49
N CYS A 30 13.24 0.33 0.49
CA CYS A 30 12.50 1.16 -0.45
C CYS A 30 12.83 2.64 -0.27
N LEU A 31 12.91 3.11 0.97
CA LEU A 31 13.18 4.52 1.28
C LEU A 31 14.64 4.91 0.98
N SER A 32 15.59 4.03 1.25
CA SER A 32 17.02 4.30 1.04
C SER A 32 17.49 4.02 -0.39
N GLY A 33 16.69 3.34 -1.19
CA GLY A 33 16.99 3.01 -2.58
C GLY A 33 16.70 4.15 -3.53
N SER A 34 16.73 3.83 -4.82
CA SER A 34 16.47 4.79 -5.91
C SER A 34 15.33 4.37 -6.83
N GLU A 35 14.76 3.19 -6.61
CA GLU A 35 13.61 2.73 -7.39
C GLU A 35 12.39 3.60 -7.11
N GLY A 36 11.65 3.96 -8.14
CA GLY A 36 10.43 4.77 -8.01
C GLY A 36 9.43 4.13 -7.04
N LEU A 37 8.96 4.91 -6.09
CA LEU A 37 8.04 4.50 -5.04
C LEU A 37 6.79 5.35 -5.11
N GLY A 38 5.68 4.75 -5.52
CA GLY A 38 4.38 5.41 -5.58
C GLY A 38 3.58 5.17 -4.31
N LEU A 39 2.99 6.22 -3.78
CA LEU A 39 2.10 6.14 -2.62
C LEU A 39 0.70 6.56 -3.04
N ALA A 40 -0.24 5.61 -2.97
CA ALA A 40 -1.63 5.88 -3.27
C ALA A 40 -2.30 6.58 -2.08
N TRP A 41 -3.20 7.51 -2.35
CA TRP A 41 -3.95 8.18 -1.29
C TRP A 41 -4.73 7.20 -0.41
N ALA A 42 -5.30 6.15 -0.99
CA ALA A 42 -5.98 5.10 -0.21
C ALA A 42 -5.04 4.47 0.82
N THR A 43 -3.79 4.21 0.45
CA THR A 43 -2.77 3.66 1.34
C THR A 43 -2.38 4.65 2.42
N LEU A 44 -2.13 5.91 2.07
CA LEU A 44 -1.76 6.95 3.04
C LEU A 44 -2.86 7.20 4.05
N LEU A 45 -4.11 7.32 3.60
CA LEU A 45 -5.25 7.54 4.50
C LEU A 45 -5.46 6.32 5.41
N GLY A 46 -5.34 5.12 4.88
CA GLY A 46 -5.42 3.89 5.67
C GLY A 46 -4.31 3.81 6.72
N PHE A 47 -3.10 4.20 6.37
CA PHE A 47 -1.97 4.22 7.30
C PHE A 47 -2.23 5.19 8.47
N VAL A 48 -2.68 6.40 8.19
CA VAL A 48 -3.04 7.37 9.24
C VAL A 48 -4.14 6.80 10.13
N ARG A 49 -5.22 6.30 9.51
CA ARG A 49 -6.38 5.79 10.25
C ARG A 49 -6.04 4.64 11.17
N ILE A 50 -5.24 3.68 10.69
CA ILE A 50 -4.91 2.46 11.45
C ILE A 50 -3.90 2.75 12.55
N THR A 51 -2.81 3.45 12.24
CA THR A 51 -1.71 3.66 13.19
C THR A 51 -2.06 4.60 14.34
N THR A 52 -3.07 5.43 14.17
CA THR A 52 -3.54 6.35 15.22
C THR A 52 -4.72 5.77 16.02
N ASN A 53 -5.21 4.58 15.68
CA ASN A 53 -6.40 3.99 16.30
C ASN A 53 -6.01 2.95 17.34
N ARG A 54 -6.18 3.30 18.63
CA ARG A 54 -5.88 2.39 19.75
C ARG A 54 -6.75 1.14 19.82
N LYS A 55 -7.86 1.10 19.08
CA LYS A 55 -8.68 -0.10 18.95
C LYS A 55 -8.09 -1.13 18.01
N ILE A 56 -7.13 -0.71 17.17
CA ILE A 56 -6.50 -1.57 16.16
C ILE A 56 -5.06 -1.89 16.57
N VAL A 57 -4.31 -0.88 17.04
CA VAL A 57 -2.91 -1.05 17.43
C VAL A 57 -2.75 -0.77 18.92
N ALA A 58 -1.94 -1.61 19.61
CA ALA A 58 -1.72 -1.49 21.05
C ALA A 58 -0.99 -0.20 21.43
N ARG A 59 -0.16 0.32 20.52
CA ARG A 59 0.66 1.52 20.71
C ARG A 59 0.38 2.53 19.61
N PRO A 60 -0.75 3.26 19.70
CA PRO A 60 -1.12 4.20 18.65
C PRO A 60 -0.11 5.34 18.56
N LEU A 61 0.16 5.79 17.33
CA LEU A 61 1.01 6.94 17.08
C LEU A 61 0.19 8.23 17.19
N ALA A 62 0.85 9.32 17.60
CA ALA A 62 0.24 10.64 17.57
C ALA A 62 0.07 11.09 16.10
N VAL A 63 -1.04 11.74 15.79
CA VAL A 63 -1.35 12.17 14.43
C VAL A 63 -0.27 13.06 13.83
N GLY A 64 0.31 13.97 14.63
CA GLY A 64 1.39 14.85 14.18
C GLY A 64 2.63 14.07 13.75
N ASP A 65 2.98 13.00 14.48
CA ASP A 65 4.14 12.16 14.17
C ASP A 65 3.91 11.37 12.89
N VAL A 66 2.70 10.83 12.70
CA VAL A 66 2.34 10.09 11.47
C VAL A 66 2.41 11.02 10.26
N MET A 67 1.84 12.20 10.36
CA MET A 67 1.84 13.16 9.24
C MET A 67 3.26 13.64 8.91
N ALA A 68 4.09 13.88 9.91
CA ALA A 68 5.50 14.25 9.71
C ALA A 68 6.27 13.13 9.02
N ARG A 69 5.99 11.88 9.37
CA ARG A 69 6.60 10.70 8.75
C ARG A 69 6.23 10.59 7.28
N ILE A 70 4.95 10.73 6.95
CA ILE A 70 4.49 10.74 5.55
C ILE A 70 5.18 11.87 4.77
N GLN A 71 5.26 13.05 5.35
CA GLN A 71 5.94 14.18 4.70
C GLN A 71 7.41 13.86 4.42
N SER A 72 8.09 13.19 5.36
CA SER A 72 9.49 12.79 5.17
C SER A 72 9.65 11.82 3.99
N TRP A 73 8.71 10.91 3.79
CA TRP A 73 8.73 10.01 2.62
C TRP A 73 8.56 10.80 1.33
N LEU A 74 7.56 11.67 1.28
CA LEU A 74 7.27 12.46 0.07
C LEU A 74 8.36 13.49 -0.27
N ASN A 75 9.22 13.82 0.67
CA ASN A 75 10.38 14.68 0.42
C ASN A 75 11.53 13.95 -0.26
N LEU A 76 11.51 12.62 -0.31
CA LEU A 76 12.55 11.85 -1.01
C LEU A 76 12.35 11.97 -2.53
N PRO A 77 13.46 12.10 -3.31
CA PRO A 77 13.34 12.40 -4.74
C PRO A 77 12.72 11.30 -5.59
N HIS A 78 12.76 10.04 -5.13
CA HIS A 78 12.20 8.90 -5.85
C HIS A 78 10.78 8.54 -5.42
N VAL A 79 10.21 9.26 -4.45
CA VAL A 79 8.85 9.01 -3.91
C VAL A 79 7.87 10.01 -4.49
N HIS A 80 6.71 9.51 -4.93
CA HIS A 80 5.66 10.33 -5.54
C HIS A 80 4.28 9.81 -5.16
N ILE A 81 3.26 10.64 -5.30
CA ILE A 81 1.87 10.22 -5.19
C ILE A 81 1.49 9.43 -6.44
N ALA A 82 1.03 8.20 -6.27
CA ALA A 82 0.53 7.38 -7.36
C ALA A 82 -0.89 7.82 -7.71
N ARG A 83 -1.08 8.34 -8.93
CA ARG A 83 -2.36 8.90 -9.38
C ARG A 83 -3.03 7.98 -10.38
N PRO A 84 -4.36 7.77 -10.27
CA PRO A 84 -5.10 7.04 -11.28
C PRO A 84 -5.01 7.70 -12.66
N SER A 85 -5.13 6.89 -13.71
CA SER A 85 -5.27 7.40 -15.07
C SER A 85 -6.70 7.87 -15.34
N ASP A 86 -6.92 8.54 -16.48
CA ASP A 86 -8.25 8.99 -16.90
C ASP A 86 -9.20 7.82 -17.18
N THR A 87 -8.68 6.62 -17.42
CA THR A 87 -9.48 5.41 -17.67
C THR A 87 -9.66 4.54 -16.42
N HIS A 88 -9.29 5.04 -15.26
CA HIS A 88 -9.29 4.26 -14.01
C HIS A 88 -10.69 3.71 -13.69
N LEU A 89 -11.73 4.54 -13.78
CA LEU A 89 -13.09 4.12 -13.46
C LEU A 89 -13.55 2.98 -14.37
N VAL A 90 -13.26 3.06 -15.67
CA VAL A 90 -13.61 2.01 -16.64
C VAL A 90 -12.93 0.69 -16.30
N ARG A 91 -11.64 0.75 -15.98
CA ARG A 91 -10.87 -0.45 -15.60
C ARG A 91 -11.30 -1.02 -14.26
N LEU A 92 -11.56 -0.15 -13.27
CA LEU A 92 -12.05 -0.54 -11.96
C LEU A 92 -13.40 -1.26 -12.07
N ARG A 93 -14.32 -0.70 -12.86
CA ARG A 93 -15.62 -1.30 -13.13
C ARG A 93 -15.45 -2.70 -13.73
N ALA A 94 -14.60 -2.85 -14.73
CA ALA A 94 -14.37 -4.15 -15.38
C ALA A 94 -13.86 -5.19 -14.38
N GLU A 95 -12.92 -4.83 -13.50
CA GLU A 95 -12.40 -5.74 -12.49
C GLU A 95 -13.45 -6.12 -11.44
N LEU A 96 -14.23 -5.16 -10.95
CA LEU A 96 -15.28 -5.45 -9.96
C LEU A 96 -16.41 -6.29 -10.55
N GLU A 97 -16.79 -6.04 -11.80
CA GLU A 97 -17.78 -6.87 -12.51
C GLU A 97 -17.26 -8.29 -12.74
N ARG A 98 -15.99 -8.43 -13.11
CA ARG A 98 -15.36 -9.74 -13.29
C ARG A 98 -15.33 -10.55 -11.98
N LEU A 99 -15.04 -9.89 -10.85
CA LEU A 99 -15.05 -10.52 -9.53
C LEU A 99 -16.48 -10.84 -9.05
N GLY A 100 -17.47 -10.14 -9.59
CA GLY A 100 -18.87 -10.30 -9.21
C GLY A 100 -19.23 -9.72 -7.85
N THR A 101 -18.32 -8.96 -7.23
CA THR A 101 -18.51 -8.34 -5.92
C THR A 101 -17.59 -7.14 -5.77
N ALA A 102 -17.92 -6.26 -4.88
CA ALA A 102 -17.09 -5.13 -4.47
C ALA A 102 -16.76 -5.25 -2.97
N GLY A 103 -17.57 -4.68 -2.10
CA GLY A 103 -17.43 -4.83 -0.64
C GLY A 103 -15.99 -4.62 -0.17
N ASN A 104 -15.46 -5.60 0.54
CA ASN A 104 -14.10 -5.57 1.08
C ASN A 104 -12.99 -5.63 0.02
N LEU A 105 -13.33 -5.97 -1.22
CA LEU A 105 -12.38 -5.99 -2.34
C LEU A 105 -12.30 -4.65 -3.08
N THR A 106 -13.09 -3.65 -2.72
CA THR A 106 -13.17 -2.38 -3.45
C THR A 106 -11.83 -1.65 -3.46
N THR A 107 -11.20 -1.47 -2.30
CA THR A 107 -9.90 -0.79 -2.21
C THR A 107 -8.80 -1.63 -2.85
N ASP A 108 -8.83 -2.95 -2.68
CA ASP A 108 -7.87 -3.86 -3.31
C ASP A 108 -7.95 -3.77 -4.84
N ALA A 109 -9.17 -3.74 -5.38
CA ALA A 109 -9.38 -3.57 -6.83
C ALA A 109 -8.84 -2.23 -7.32
N HIS A 110 -9.05 -1.15 -6.57
CA HIS A 110 -8.49 0.16 -6.87
C HIS A 110 -6.95 0.11 -6.97
N LEU A 111 -6.29 -0.47 -5.96
CA LEU A 111 -4.83 -0.59 -5.93
C LEU A 111 -4.32 -1.49 -7.07
N ALA A 112 -5.00 -2.61 -7.33
CA ALA A 112 -4.63 -3.53 -8.40
C ALA A 112 -4.70 -2.84 -9.76
N VAL A 113 -5.79 -2.13 -10.04
CA VAL A 113 -5.96 -1.39 -11.30
C VAL A 113 -4.92 -0.28 -11.42
N LEU A 114 -4.68 0.48 -10.33
CA LEU A 114 -3.66 1.53 -10.31
C LEU A 114 -2.28 0.96 -10.64
N ALA A 115 -1.92 -0.19 -10.06
CA ALA A 115 -0.65 -0.86 -10.35
C ALA A 115 -0.56 -1.29 -11.81
N MET A 116 -1.62 -1.93 -12.34
CA MET A 116 -1.63 -2.41 -13.72
C MET A 116 -1.57 -1.28 -14.74
N GLU A 117 -2.29 -0.19 -14.51
CA GLU A 117 -2.34 0.92 -15.48
C GLU A 117 -1.08 1.80 -15.47
N ARG A 118 -0.32 1.81 -14.38
CA ARG A 118 0.87 2.65 -14.23
C ARG A 118 2.20 1.87 -14.20
N GLY A 119 2.14 0.54 -14.29
CA GLY A 119 3.34 -0.29 -14.33
C GLY A 119 4.02 -0.48 -12.99
N TYR A 120 3.29 -0.43 -11.88
CA TYR A 120 3.83 -0.74 -10.54
C TYR A 120 3.82 -2.24 -10.28
N VAL A 121 4.74 -2.67 -9.43
CA VAL A 121 4.62 -3.93 -8.69
C VAL A 121 3.96 -3.61 -7.35
N LEU A 122 2.86 -4.30 -7.04
CA LEU A 122 2.15 -4.14 -5.78
C LEU A 122 2.80 -5.01 -4.71
N TYR A 123 3.06 -4.42 -3.55
CA TYR A 123 3.60 -5.13 -2.39
C TYR A 123 2.57 -5.18 -1.29
N SER A 124 2.15 -6.38 -0.92
CA SER A 124 1.12 -6.61 0.10
C SER A 124 1.29 -7.99 0.71
N THR A 125 0.89 -8.14 1.97
CA THR A 125 0.78 -9.45 2.63
C THR A 125 -0.56 -10.13 2.36
N ASP A 126 -1.50 -9.45 1.70
CA ASP A 126 -2.85 -9.94 1.47
C ASP A 126 -2.91 -10.83 0.23
N THR A 127 -3.26 -12.11 0.44
CA THR A 127 -3.37 -13.10 -0.64
C THR A 127 -4.54 -12.85 -1.58
N ASP A 128 -5.50 -12.00 -1.23
CA ASP A 128 -6.61 -11.62 -2.11
C ASP A 128 -6.14 -10.97 -3.42
N PHE A 129 -4.93 -10.40 -3.45
CA PHE A 129 -4.37 -9.84 -4.69
C PHE A 129 -4.08 -10.89 -5.76
N ALA A 130 -3.99 -12.17 -5.40
CA ALA A 130 -3.89 -13.27 -6.37
C ALA A 130 -5.12 -13.36 -7.29
N ARG A 131 -6.25 -12.78 -6.90
CA ARG A 131 -7.49 -12.76 -7.72
C ARG A 131 -7.40 -11.88 -8.95
N PHE A 132 -6.42 -10.98 -9.02
CA PHE A 132 -6.27 -10.01 -10.12
C PHE A 132 -5.26 -10.54 -11.13
N SER A 133 -5.75 -11.14 -12.22
CA SER A 133 -4.88 -11.62 -13.28
C SER A 133 -4.20 -10.44 -13.99
N GLY A 134 -2.93 -10.61 -14.33
CA GLY A 134 -2.14 -9.54 -14.92
C GLY A 134 -1.50 -8.59 -13.90
N LEU A 135 -1.87 -8.65 -12.63
CA LEU A 135 -1.24 -7.89 -11.58
C LEU A 135 0.10 -8.53 -11.20
N ARG A 136 1.15 -7.71 -11.13
CA ARG A 136 2.41 -8.11 -10.50
C ARG A 136 2.32 -7.80 -9.01
N TRP A 137 2.26 -8.86 -8.22
CA TRP A 137 2.12 -8.76 -6.78
C TRP A 137 3.20 -9.58 -6.07
N VAL A 138 3.79 -8.99 -5.04
CA VAL A 138 4.82 -9.60 -4.20
C VAL A 138 4.45 -9.42 -2.74
N ASN A 139 4.61 -10.46 -1.95
CA ASN A 139 4.58 -10.35 -0.49
C ASN A 139 6.02 -10.19 0.02
N PRO A 140 6.40 -9.00 0.51
CA PRO A 140 7.80 -8.75 0.93
C PRO A 140 8.18 -9.43 2.24
N CYS A 141 7.20 -9.99 2.95
CA CYS A 141 7.40 -10.65 4.25
C CYS A 141 7.56 -12.17 4.13
N GLN A 142 7.40 -12.72 2.93
CA GLN A 142 7.67 -14.12 2.64
C GLN A 142 9.07 -14.24 2.05
N GLY A 143 9.93 -14.86 2.78
CA GLY A 143 11.31 -15.11 2.34
C GLY A 143 11.60 -16.55 2.15
#